data_a5b461058f024e6aea15885c9b684ee8
#
_entry.id   a5b461058f024e6aea15885c9b684ee8
#
_cell.length_a   1.000
_cell.length_b   1.000
_cell.length_c   1.000
_cell.angle_alpha   90.00
_cell.angle_beta   90.00
_cell.angle_gamma   90.00
#
_symmetry.space_group_name_H-M   'P 1'
#
loop_
_entity.id
_entity.type
_entity.pdbx_description
1 polymer ?
#
loop_
_entity_poly.entity_id
_entity_poly.type
_entity_poly.pdbx_seq_one_letter_code
_entity_poly.pdbx_strand_id
1 'polypeptide(L)'
;MNLIVYGLGSTGQLIVDELLDRGVAIDLILDRGKSGQVYRDIPVRALGDIDLTGAKVLIALHNHYVDLHQLHTDLTAAGAADILTPIRLGELIDQPKSNKGYWLEPDFSYDAHNANHARVRSLLADSKSQQLFDALLRYRRGGDIAVCPIPSLDDEYTPADLPRFAEPLWLIDCGAFTGAAVHKFLIAGYAIDSLMAFEPDLANFAILAGRNFPIASALSLPLGTWSTTTQLKFSSGSSMASHLSDQGDVTIQCVAVDDLLHGQAINLVKLDVEGAEIETLKGMKQLIHEQRPNLLVSAYHTPGHLHEIAEMIDDWSLGYRFHLRVHEQNSFGVVLYALQDKLLAA
;
A
#
# COMPACT_ATOMS: atom_id res chain seq x y z
N MET A 1 -21.25 28.50 -0.87
CA MET A 1 -20.97 27.34 -0.03
C MET A 1 -19.51 27.42 0.32
N ASN A 2 -19.17 27.49 1.59
CA ASN A 2 -17.78 27.66 2.03
C ASN A 2 -17.03 26.36 1.80
N LEU A 3 -15.88 26.42 1.11
CA LEU A 3 -14.98 25.28 0.94
C LEU A 3 -13.89 25.33 2.01
N ILE A 4 -13.77 24.24 2.74
CA ILE A 4 -12.73 24.04 3.74
C ILE A 4 -11.88 22.83 3.31
N VAL A 5 -10.56 22.92 3.42
CA VAL A 5 -9.65 21.82 3.12
C VAL A 5 -9.09 21.28 4.43
N TYR A 6 -9.22 19.98 4.65
CA TYR A 6 -8.65 19.28 5.81
C TYR A 6 -7.36 18.55 5.43
N GLY A 7 -6.25 18.92 6.05
CA GLY A 7 -4.92 18.40 5.81
C GLY A 7 -4.06 19.33 4.94
N LEU A 8 -2.86 19.67 5.45
CA LEU A 8 -1.87 20.51 4.78
C LEU A 8 -0.49 19.84 4.72
N GLY A 9 -0.47 18.50 4.63
CA GLY A 9 0.73 17.71 4.30
C GLY A 9 1.14 17.92 2.83
N SER A 10 2.06 17.10 2.31
CA SER A 10 2.51 17.21 0.90
C SER A 10 1.34 17.13 -0.08
N THR A 11 0.49 16.11 0.03
CA THR A 11 -0.71 15.96 -0.81
C THR A 11 -1.67 17.14 -0.64
N GLY A 12 -1.89 17.59 0.61
CA GLY A 12 -2.78 18.71 0.89
C GLY A 12 -2.31 20.02 0.26
N GLN A 13 -1.01 20.29 0.29
CA GLN A 13 -0.42 21.48 -0.36
C GLN A 13 -0.63 21.44 -1.87
N LEU A 14 -0.36 20.29 -2.53
CA LEU A 14 -0.57 20.12 -3.96
C LEU A 14 -2.04 20.37 -4.35
N ILE A 15 -2.98 19.82 -3.58
CA ILE A 15 -4.42 19.99 -3.82
C ILE A 15 -4.85 21.44 -3.62
N VAL A 16 -4.42 22.09 -2.52
CA VAL A 16 -4.73 23.50 -2.25
C VAL A 16 -4.19 24.39 -3.36
N ASP A 17 -2.94 24.19 -3.77
CA ASP A 17 -2.32 24.99 -4.84
C ASP A 17 -3.07 24.81 -6.16
N GLU A 18 -3.41 23.58 -6.56
CA GLU A 18 -4.17 23.34 -7.78
C GLU A 18 -5.56 23.98 -7.75
N LEU A 19 -6.28 23.88 -6.63
CA LEU A 19 -7.60 24.53 -6.47
C LEU A 19 -7.52 26.04 -6.63
N LEU A 20 -6.56 26.69 -5.95
CA LEU A 20 -6.36 28.13 -6.03
C LEU A 20 -5.94 28.60 -7.42
N ASP A 21 -5.01 27.88 -8.06
CA ASP A 21 -4.53 28.19 -9.41
C ASP A 21 -5.65 28.07 -10.47
N ARG A 22 -6.68 27.27 -10.17
CA ARG A 22 -7.90 27.13 -11.00
C ARG A 22 -9.05 28.07 -10.56
N GLY A 23 -8.78 28.97 -9.62
CA GLY A 23 -9.74 30.00 -9.19
C GLY A 23 -10.82 29.53 -8.21
N VAL A 24 -10.62 28.35 -7.58
CA VAL A 24 -11.52 27.86 -6.53
C VAL A 24 -11.15 28.54 -5.21
N ALA A 25 -12.10 29.26 -4.61
CA ALA A 25 -11.90 29.92 -3.32
C ALA A 25 -11.93 28.90 -2.18
N ILE A 26 -10.95 28.98 -1.28
CA ILE A 26 -10.84 28.18 -0.05
C ILE A 26 -10.93 29.16 1.13
N ASP A 27 -11.88 28.94 2.03
CA ASP A 27 -12.12 29.85 3.16
C ASP A 27 -11.23 29.55 4.36
N LEU A 28 -10.89 28.28 4.56
CA LEU A 28 -10.14 27.82 5.73
C LEU A 28 -9.40 26.52 5.40
N ILE A 29 -8.22 26.35 5.99
CA ILE A 29 -7.52 25.06 6.02
C ILE A 29 -7.55 24.54 7.45
N LEU A 30 -7.87 23.26 7.61
CA LEU A 30 -7.81 22.54 8.88
C LEU A 30 -6.59 21.64 8.90
N ASP A 31 -5.66 21.90 9.81
CA ASP A 31 -4.49 21.04 10.08
C ASP A 31 -4.02 21.24 11.51
N ARG A 32 -4.01 20.15 12.30
CA ARG A 32 -3.63 20.22 13.71
C ARG A 32 -2.17 20.63 13.89
N GLY A 33 -1.27 20.09 13.06
CA GLY A 33 0.19 20.30 13.19
C GLY A 33 0.64 21.67 12.71
N LYS A 34 -0.17 22.36 11.87
CA LYS A 34 0.12 23.67 11.28
C LYS A 34 -0.84 24.77 11.74
N SER A 35 -1.62 24.51 12.79
CA SER A 35 -2.57 25.47 13.34
C SER A 35 -1.86 26.77 13.74
N GLY A 36 -2.49 27.91 13.44
CA GLY A 36 -1.95 29.24 13.68
C GLY A 36 -1.08 29.79 12.54
N GLN A 37 -0.80 29.00 11.52
CA GLN A 37 -0.10 29.44 10.30
C GLN A 37 -1.07 30.05 9.28
N VAL A 38 -0.49 30.60 8.22
CA VAL A 38 -1.21 31.05 7.00
C VAL A 38 -0.54 30.35 5.81
N TYR A 39 -1.33 29.79 4.91
CA TYR A 39 -0.86 29.18 3.68
C TYR A 39 -1.59 29.80 2.48
N ARG A 40 -0.87 30.41 1.55
CA ARG A 40 -1.45 31.10 0.37
C ARG A 40 -2.58 32.11 0.75
N ASP A 41 -2.31 32.88 1.79
CA ASP A 41 -3.25 33.87 2.39
C ASP A 41 -4.48 33.25 3.08
N ILE A 42 -4.54 31.92 3.22
CA ILE A 42 -5.63 31.25 3.89
C ILE A 42 -5.20 30.87 5.33
N PRO A 43 -6.02 31.16 6.35
CA PRO A 43 -5.72 30.78 7.72
C PRO A 43 -5.74 29.26 7.89
N VAL A 44 -4.80 28.74 8.70
CA VAL A 44 -4.74 27.32 9.08
C VAL A 44 -5.12 27.19 10.55
N ARG A 45 -6.08 26.32 10.86
CA ARG A 45 -6.57 26.06 12.21
C ARG A 45 -6.67 24.58 12.53
N ALA A 46 -6.68 24.23 13.80
CA ALA A 46 -7.11 22.89 14.23
C ALA A 46 -8.63 22.79 14.16
N LEU A 47 -9.17 21.57 14.00
CA LEU A 47 -10.62 21.35 13.95
C LEU A 47 -11.28 21.85 15.26
N GLY A 48 -10.87 21.36 16.41
CA GLY A 48 -11.34 21.86 17.73
C GLY A 48 -12.82 22.23 17.77
N ASP A 49 -13.10 23.46 18.26
CA ASP A 49 -14.47 24.00 18.40
C ASP A 49 -14.91 24.82 17.17
N ILE A 50 -14.40 24.52 15.98
CA ILE A 50 -14.78 25.23 14.75
C ILE A 50 -16.14 24.72 14.29
N ASP A 51 -17.08 25.67 14.10
CA ASP A 51 -18.39 25.41 13.49
C ASP A 51 -18.24 25.28 11.97
N LEU A 52 -18.54 24.10 11.44
CA LEU A 52 -18.52 23.79 10.01
C LEU A 52 -19.93 23.78 9.39
N THR A 53 -20.91 24.33 10.08
CA THR A 53 -22.32 24.30 9.62
C THR A 53 -22.46 24.83 8.19
N GLY A 54 -22.96 23.98 7.30
CA GLY A 54 -23.15 24.29 5.88
C GLY A 54 -21.89 24.31 5.03
N ALA A 55 -20.72 24.03 5.59
CA ALA A 55 -19.48 23.95 4.82
C ALA A 55 -19.35 22.63 4.04
N LYS A 56 -18.69 22.72 2.87
CA LYS A 56 -18.16 21.58 2.15
C LYS A 56 -16.70 21.38 2.59
N VAL A 57 -16.35 20.19 3.05
CA VAL A 57 -15.01 19.86 3.51
C VAL A 57 -14.35 18.86 2.55
N LEU A 58 -13.22 19.25 1.97
CA LEU A 58 -12.36 18.32 1.22
C LEU A 58 -11.27 17.78 2.14
N ILE A 59 -11.29 16.49 2.39
CA ILE A 59 -10.21 15.78 3.07
C ILE A 59 -9.05 15.62 2.10
N ALA A 60 -8.02 16.49 2.19
CA ALA A 60 -6.84 16.47 1.34
C ALA A 60 -5.72 15.57 1.93
N LEU A 61 -6.10 14.37 2.38
CA LEU A 61 -5.22 13.37 2.96
C LEU A 61 -5.23 12.12 2.12
N HIS A 62 -4.04 11.65 1.76
CA HIS A 62 -3.82 10.38 1.08
C HIS A 62 -2.65 9.66 1.74
N ASN A 63 -2.93 8.99 2.85
CA ASN A 63 -1.94 8.27 3.66
C ASN A 63 -2.61 7.16 4.48
N HIS A 64 -1.80 6.26 5.03
CA HIS A 64 -2.23 5.10 5.78
C HIS A 64 -2.42 5.32 7.29
N TYR A 65 -2.18 6.55 7.79
CA TYR A 65 -2.21 6.82 9.24
C TYR A 65 -3.57 7.31 9.73
N VAL A 66 -4.37 7.91 8.85
CA VAL A 66 -5.59 8.60 9.25
C VAL A 66 -6.78 7.67 9.19
N ASP A 67 -7.44 7.48 10.33
CA ASP A 67 -8.76 6.85 10.39
C ASP A 67 -9.81 7.77 9.76
N LEU A 68 -10.17 7.46 8.52
CA LEU A 68 -11.15 8.25 7.76
C LEU A 68 -12.56 8.14 8.35
N HIS A 69 -12.93 7.02 8.95
CA HIS A 69 -14.25 6.87 9.57
C HIS A 69 -14.40 7.76 10.80
N GLN A 70 -13.35 7.80 11.66
CA GLN A 70 -13.33 8.70 12.80
C GLN A 70 -13.31 10.16 12.35
N LEU A 71 -12.46 10.51 11.36
CA LEU A 71 -12.41 11.87 10.83
C LEU A 71 -13.74 12.30 10.21
N HIS A 72 -14.39 11.44 9.45
CA HIS A 72 -15.72 11.71 8.90
C HIS A 72 -16.75 11.97 10.00
N THR A 73 -16.72 11.18 11.08
CA THR A 73 -17.59 11.35 12.24
C THR A 73 -17.35 12.72 12.90
N ASP A 74 -16.09 13.08 13.11
CA ASP A 74 -15.70 14.36 13.74
C ASP A 74 -16.14 15.57 12.89
N LEU A 75 -15.91 15.51 11.58
CA LEU A 75 -16.33 16.58 10.64
C LEU A 75 -17.85 16.71 10.56
N THR A 76 -18.56 15.59 10.56
CA THR A 76 -20.02 15.57 10.58
C THR A 76 -20.56 16.18 11.88
N ALA A 77 -19.96 15.81 13.01
CA ALA A 77 -20.35 16.38 14.32
C ALA A 77 -20.07 17.88 14.41
N ALA A 78 -19.05 18.39 13.72
CA ALA A 78 -18.77 19.82 13.60
C ALA A 78 -19.70 20.57 12.63
N GLY A 79 -20.62 19.86 11.94
CA GLY A 79 -21.66 20.46 11.09
C GLY A 79 -21.35 20.51 9.59
N ALA A 80 -20.31 19.79 9.12
CA ALA A 80 -20.01 19.73 7.69
C ALA A 80 -21.21 19.20 6.88
N ALA A 81 -21.59 19.93 5.82
CA ALA A 81 -22.75 19.58 4.99
C ALA A 81 -22.41 18.54 3.91
N ASP A 82 -21.17 18.53 3.44
CA ASP A 82 -20.65 17.58 2.45
C ASP A 82 -19.16 17.32 2.74
N ILE A 83 -18.75 16.06 2.68
CA ILE A 83 -17.37 15.66 2.95
C ILE A 83 -16.84 14.92 1.72
N LEU A 84 -15.84 15.50 1.07
CA LEU A 84 -15.18 14.97 -0.10
C LEU A 84 -13.85 14.31 0.28
N THR A 85 -13.51 13.25 -0.42
CA THR A 85 -12.16 12.65 -0.41
C THR A 85 -11.37 13.11 -1.64
N PRO A 86 -10.04 12.88 -1.73
CA PRO A 86 -9.26 13.21 -2.93
C PRO A 86 -9.78 12.51 -4.20
N ILE A 87 -10.45 11.36 -4.08
CA ILE A 87 -11.10 10.65 -5.21
C ILE A 87 -12.16 11.56 -5.87
N ARG A 88 -12.86 12.35 -5.07
CA ARG A 88 -13.95 13.23 -5.50
C ARG A 88 -13.49 14.65 -5.89
N LEU A 89 -12.19 14.88 -6.03
CA LEU A 89 -11.65 16.22 -6.40
C LEU A 89 -12.20 16.72 -7.74
N GLY A 90 -12.56 15.80 -8.64
CA GLY A 90 -13.22 16.12 -9.91
C GLY A 90 -14.59 16.82 -9.79
N GLU A 91 -15.20 16.82 -8.60
CA GLU A 91 -16.42 17.60 -8.34
C GLU A 91 -16.16 19.11 -8.11
N LEU A 92 -14.90 19.48 -7.85
CA LEU A 92 -14.49 20.85 -7.61
C LEU A 92 -13.79 21.47 -8.82
N ILE A 93 -13.00 20.66 -9.55
CA ILE A 93 -12.22 21.08 -10.72
C ILE A 93 -12.23 19.99 -11.78
N ASP A 94 -12.24 20.37 -13.05
CA ASP A 94 -12.16 19.43 -14.16
C ASP A 94 -10.74 18.84 -14.30
N GLN A 95 -10.61 17.54 -14.52
CA GLN A 95 -9.34 16.82 -14.71
C GLN A 95 -8.26 17.21 -13.66
N PRO A 96 -8.46 16.90 -12.37
CA PRO A 96 -7.48 17.17 -11.33
C PRO A 96 -6.18 16.39 -11.58
N LYS A 97 -5.04 16.96 -11.12
CA LYS A 97 -3.71 16.35 -11.28
C LYS A 97 -2.98 16.12 -9.95
N SER A 98 -3.43 16.76 -8.88
CA SER A 98 -2.81 16.69 -7.56
C SER A 98 -3.25 15.48 -6.73
N ASN A 99 -4.36 14.84 -7.10
CA ASN A 99 -4.91 13.66 -6.42
C ASN A 99 -4.32 12.36 -6.98
N LYS A 100 -3.03 12.16 -6.77
CA LYS A 100 -2.29 11.01 -7.31
C LYS A 100 -1.33 10.40 -6.30
N GLY A 101 -0.99 9.15 -6.56
CA GLY A 101 -0.04 8.35 -5.82
C GLY A 101 -0.65 7.03 -5.33
N TYR A 102 0.13 5.98 -5.35
CA TYR A 102 -0.33 4.64 -5.00
C TYR A 102 -1.55 4.21 -5.85
N TRP A 103 -2.58 3.69 -5.22
CA TRP A 103 -3.83 3.28 -5.88
C TRP A 103 -4.69 4.46 -6.39
N LEU A 104 -4.37 5.70 -6.03
CA LEU A 104 -5.06 6.90 -6.49
C LEU A 104 -4.33 7.48 -7.71
N GLU A 105 -4.91 7.29 -8.89
CA GLU A 105 -4.38 7.81 -10.16
C GLU A 105 -5.54 8.35 -11.00
N PRO A 106 -5.58 9.67 -11.29
CA PRO A 106 -6.70 10.30 -11.99
C PRO A 106 -7.01 9.72 -13.35
N ASP A 107 -5.97 9.27 -14.07
CA ASP A 107 -6.10 8.72 -15.42
C ASP A 107 -6.47 7.24 -15.44
N PHE A 108 -6.55 6.58 -14.28
CA PHE A 108 -6.91 5.16 -14.19
C PHE A 108 -8.42 4.98 -14.05
N SER A 109 -9.01 4.24 -14.97
CA SER A 109 -10.44 3.91 -14.94
C SER A 109 -10.69 2.52 -14.37
N TYR A 110 -11.13 2.44 -13.11
CA TYR A 110 -11.57 1.17 -12.51
C TYR A 110 -12.69 0.49 -13.30
N ASP A 111 -13.55 1.24 -14.00
CA ASP A 111 -14.65 0.70 -14.79
C ASP A 111 -14.18 0.03 -16.08
N ALA A 112 -13.08 0.48 -16.65
CA ALA A 112 -12.46 -0.15 -17.81
C ALA A 112 -11.97 -1.59 -17.52
N HIS A 113 -11.73 -1.91 -16.24
CA HIS A 113 -11.21 -3.19 -15.76
C HIS A 113 -12.28 -4.08 -15.09
N ASN A 114 -13.57 -3.85 -15.35
CA ASN A 114 -14.66 -4.62 -14.73
C ASN A 114 -14.55 -6.14 -14.97
N ALA A 115 -14.12 -6.57 -16.14
CA ALA A 115 -13.95 -8.00 -16.45
C ALA A 115 -12.80 -8.62 -15.63
N ASN A 116 -11.68 -7.92 -15.49
CA ASN A 116 -10.54 -8.33 -14.65
C ASN A 116 -10.96 -8.42 -13.18
N HIS A 117 -11.65 -7.39 -12.69
CA HIS A 117 -12.16 -7.38 -11.32
C HIS A 117 -13.14 -8.53 -11.04
N ALA A 118 -14.04 -8.84 -11.97
CA ALA A 118 -14.95 -9.99 -11.85
C ALA A 118 -14.19 -11.32 -11.82
N ARG A 119 -13.16 -11.48 -12.66
CA ARG A 119 -12.27 -12.65 -12.66
C ARG A 119 -11.59 -12.79 -11.31
N VAL A 120 -10.88 -11.77 -10.85
CA VAL A 120 -10.14 -11.82 -9.56
C VAL A 120 -11.08 -12.10 -8.41
N ARG A 121 -12.25 -11.45 -8.36
CA ARG A 121 -13.26 -11.73 -7.33
C ARG A 121 -13.64 -13.20 -7.27
N SER A 122 -13.75 -13.87 -8.43
CA SER A 122 -14.07 -15.30 -8.50
C SER A 122 -12.93 -16.23 -8.04
N LEU A 123 -11.67 -15.75 -8.08
CA LEU A 123 -10.50 -16.48 -7.59
C LEU A 123 -10.36 -16.42 -6.07
N LEU A 124 -10.95 -15.41 -5.41
CA LEU A 124 -10.84 -15.23 -3.97
C LEU A 124 -11.56 -16.34 -3.20
N ALA A 125 -10.82 -17.03 -2.34
CA ALA A 125 -11.21 -18.31 -1.74
C ALA A 125 -12.23 -18.18 -0.59
N ASP A 126 -12.38 -16.99 0.01
CA ASP A 126 -13.29 -16.77 1.13
C ASP A 126 -14.18 -15.53 0.96
N SER A 127 -15.31 -15.52 1.64
CA SER A 127 -16.30 -14.44 1.57
C SER A 127 -15.77 -13.11 2.12
N LYS A 128 -14.87 -13.13 3.11
CA LYS A 128 -14.25 -11.91 3.66
C LYS A 128 -13.37 -11.24 2.62
N SER A 129 -12.54 -12.01 1.90
CA SER A 129 -11.73 -11.52 0.79
C SER A 129 -12.59 -10.90 -0.31
N GLN A 130 -13.69 -11.55 -0.69
CA GLN A 130 -14.62 -11.03 -1.70
C GLN A 130 -15.29 -9.74 -1.25
N GLN A 131 -15.72 -9.65 0.00
CA GLN A 131 -16.34 -8.45 0.57
C GLN A 131 -15.35 -7.28 0.64
N LEU A 132 -14.10 -7.53 1.08
CA LEU A 132 -13.05 -6.52 1.11
C LEU A 132 -12.72 -6.02 -0.30
N PHE A 133 -12.59 -6.92 -1.27
CA PHE A 133 -12.35 -6.57 -2.66
C PHE A 133 -13.46 -5.69 -3.24
N ASP A 134 -14.73 -6.05 -3.02
CA ASP A 134 -15.89 -5.26 -3.44
C ASP A 134 -15.92 -3.88 -2.76
N ALA A 135 -15.56 -3.80 -1.48
CA ALA A 135 -15.49 -2.56 -0.71
C ALA A 135 -14.36 -1.64 -1.21
N LEU A 136 -13.16 -2.20 -1.46
CA LEU A 136 -12.03 -1.48 -2.06
C LEU A 136 -12.41 -0.86 -3.41
N LEU A 137 -13.03 -1.64 -4.30
CA LEU A 137 -13.45 -1.16 -5.60
C LEU A 137 -14.48 -0.04 -5.49
N ARG A 138 -15.49 -0.19 -4.61
CA ARG A 138 -16.51 0.85 -4.40
C ARG A 138 -15.89 2.13 -3.85
N TYR A 139 -15.01 2.02 -2.86
CA TYR A 139 -14.32 3.18 -2.29
C TYR A 139 -13.43 3.88 -3.32
N ARG A 140 -12.56 3.14 -4.00
CA ARG A 140 -11.61 3.69 -4.98
C ARG A 140 -12.29 4.31 -6.21
N ARG A 141 -13.53 3.90 -6.53
CA ARG A 141 -14.35 4.51 -7.59
C ARG A 141 -15.08 5.76 -7.15
N GLY A 142 -15.69 5.72 -5.98
CA GLY A 142 -16.68 6.73 -5.58
C GLY A 142 -16.24 7.63 -4.44
N GLY A 143 -15.18 7.29 -3.70
CA GLY A 143 -14.68 8.08 -2.58
C GLY A 143 -15.63 8.17 -1.38
N ASP A 144 -16.64 7.29 -1.30
CA ASP A 144 -17.55 7.21 -0.16
C ASP A 144 -16.85 6.54 1.02
N ILE A 145 -16.61 7.31 2.07
CA ILE A 145 -15.92 6.84 3.29
C ILE A 145 -16.69 5.70 3.97
N ALA A 146 -18.02 5.69 3.90
CA ALA A 146 -18.85 4.67 4.55
C ALA A 146 -18.56 3.25 4.04
N VAL A 147 -18.05 3.11 2.81
CA VAL A 147 -17.68 1.82 2.22
C VAL A 147 -16.17 1.55 2.21
N CYS A 148 -15.35 2.48 2.72
CA CYS A 148 -13.91 2.25 2.88
C CYS A 148 -13.68 1.08 3.85
N PRO A 149 -12.86 0.07 3.51
CA PRO A 149 -12.62 -1.03 4.43
C PRO A 149 -12.01 -0.58 5.75
N ILE A 150 -12.50 -1.14 6.85
CA ILE A 150 -11.86 -0.99 8.15
C ILE A 150 -10.71 -2.00 8.22
N PRO A 151 -9.46 -1.56 8.47
CA PRO A 151 -8.31 -2.43 8.46
C PRO A 151 -8.19 -3.30 9.71
N SER A 152 -7.47 -4.42 9.60
CA SER A 152 -6.93 -5.19 10.72
C SER A 152 -5.47 -4.75 10.94
N LEU A 153 -5.24 -3.87 11.91
CA LEU A 153 -3.98 -3.15 12.05
C LEU A 153 -2.81 -3.99 12.62
N ASP A 154 -3.13 -5.05 13.38
CA ASP A 154 -2.12 -5.71 14.23
C ASP A 154 -1.57 -7.01 13.63
N ASP A 155 -2.17 -7.54 12.56
CA ASP A 155 -1.92 -8.88 12.03
C ASP A 155 -1.45 -8.91 10.57
N GLU A 156 -0.87 -7.82 10.06
CA GLU A 156 -0.31 -7.77 8.71
C GLU A 156 0.73 -8.89 8.53
N TYR A 157 0.62 -9.59 7.40
CA TYR A 157 1.34 -10.81 7.01
C TYR A 157 0.99 -12.08 7.82
N THR A 158 0.36 -11.96 8.98
CA THR A 158 0.00 -13.09 9.85
C THR A 158 -1.45 -13.03 10.33
N PRO A 159 -2.44 -12.81 9.43
CA PRO A 159 -3.83 -12.60 9.83
C PRO A 159 -4.38 -13.85 10.53
N ALA A 160 -4.96 -13.62 11.72
CA ALA A 160 -5.43 -14.69 12.60
C ALA A 160 -6.57 -15.53 12.02
N ASP A 161 -7.24 -15.02 10.99
CA ASP A 161 -8.35 -15.70 10.30
C ASP A 161 -7.92 -16.45 9.03
N LEU A 162 -6.61 -16.49 8.74
CA LEU A 162 -6.02 -17.35 7.70
C LEU A 162 -5.24 -18.51 8.35
N PRO A 163 -5.08 -19.62 7.63
CA PRO A 163 -4.25 -20.73 8.11
C PRO A 163 -2.81 -20.29 8.38
N ARG A 164 -2.22 -20.80 9.46
CA ARG A 164 -0.80 -20.57 9.75
C ARG A 164 0.08 -21.24 8.69
N PHE A 165 1.23 -20.65 8.42
CA PHE A 165 2.24 -21.26 7.56
C PHE A 165 2.91 -22.43 8.26
N ALA A 166 3.31 -23.45 7.48
CA ALA A 166 4.12 -24.56 7.99
C ALA A 166 5.52 -24.05 8.36
N GLU A 167 6.02 -24.53 9.49
CA GLU A 167 7.32 -24.15 10.03
C GLU A 167 8.36 -25.28 9.84
N PRO A 168 9.66 -24.93 9.79
CA PRO A 168 10.22 -23.58 9.89
C PRO A 168 10.02 -22.77 8.60
N LEU A 169 10.05 -21.43 8.72
CA LEU A 169 10.00 -20.54 7.58
C LEU A 169 11.38 -20.42 6.93
N TRP A 170 11.42 -20.56 5.61
CA TRP A 170 12.51 -20.18 4.73
C TRP A 170 12.01 -18.97 3.91
N LEU A 171 12.36 -17.78 4.41
CA LEU A 171 11.73 -16.52 4.03
C LEU A 171 12.57 -15.73 3.04
N ILE A 172 11.94 -15.25 1.97
CA ILE A 172 12.41 -14.11 1.16
C ILE A 172 11.56 -12.89 1.51
N ASP A 173 12.19 -11.79 1.90
CA ASP A 173 11.56 -10.50 2.20
C ASP A 173 12.07 -9.45 1.21
N CYS A 174 11.28 -9.13 0.19
CA CYS A 174 11.56 -8.08 -0.78
C CYS A 174 10.91 -6.78 -0.33
N GLY A 175 11.71 -5.70 -0.23
CA GLY A 175 11.31 -4.46 0.43
C GLY A 175 11.30 -4.65 1.95
N ALA A 176 12.43 -5.11 2.50
CA ALA A 176 12.51 -5.47 3.90
C ALA A 176 12.51 -4.26 4.85
N PHE A 177 12.70 -3.04 4.30
CA PHE A 177 12.78 -1.80 5.08
C PHE A 177 13.79 -1.96 6.23
N THR A 178 13.35 -1.78 7.46
CA THR A 178 14.18 -1.98 8.65
C THR A 178 13.98 -3.35 9.32
N GLY A 179 13.40 -4.33 8.62
CA GLY A 179 13.10 -5.68 9.13
C GLY A 179 11.75 -5.80 9.85
N ALA A 180 10.79 -4.92 9.55
CA ALA A 180 9.49 -4.90 10.23
C ALA A 180 8.69 -6.18 10.01
N ALA A 181 8.65 -6.72 8.78
CA ALA A 181 7.92 -7.96 8.47
C ALA A 181 8.50 -9.16 9.22
N VAL A 182 9.82 -9.29 9.24
CA VAL A 182 10.52 -10.34 10.02
C VAL A 182 10.13 -10.28 11.50
N HIS A 183 10.09 -9.07 12.06
CA HIS A 183 9.69 -8.88 13.45
C HIS A 183 8.24 -9.29 13.71
N LYS A 184 7.31 -9.00 12.78
CA LYS A 184 5.91 -9.46 12.87
C LYS A 184 5.80 -10.98 12.88
N PHE A 185 6.53 -11.69 12.01
CA PHE A 185 6.56 -13.16 12.04
C PHE A 185 7.07 -13.70 13.36
N LEU A 186 8.16 -13.14 13.90
CA LEU A 186 8.71 -13.57 15.19
C LEU A 186 7.75 -13.31 16.36
N ILE A 187 7.07 -12.16 16.39
CA ILE A 187 6.03 -11.85 17.42
C ILE A 187 4.85 -12.82 17.29
N ALA A 188 4.44 -13.17 16.07
CA ALA A 188 3.38 -14.14 15.83
C ALA A 188 3.79 -15.60 16.17
N GLY A 189 5.04 -15.79 16.66
CA GLY A 189 5.57 -17.06 17.15
C GLY A 189 6.04 -17.99 16.04
N TYR A 190 6.39 -17.48 14.86
CA TYR A 190 6.99 -18.30 13.81
C TYR A 190 8.48 -18.54 14.03
N ALA A 191 8.92 -19.78 13.84
CA ALA A 191 10.33 -20.13 13.73
C ALA A 191 10.82 -19.84 12.30
N ILE A 192 11.81 -18.95 12.16
CA ILE A 192 12.45 -18.66 10.88
C ILE A 192 13.83 -19.32 10.88
N ASP A 193 14.06 -20.25 9.95
CA ASP A 193 15.33 -20.96 9.80
C ASP A 193 16.30 -20.19 8.89
N SER A 194 15.77 -19.64 7.78
CA SER A 194 16.56 -18.81 6.88
C SER A 194 15.80 -17.57 6.41
N LEU A 195 16.56 -16.49 6.21
CA LEU A 195 16.09 -15.21 5.71
C LEU A 195 17.00 -14.72 4.59
N MET A 196 16.39 -14.32 3.48
CA MET A 196 17.02 -13.49 2.45
C MET A 196 16.20 -12.20 2.32
N ALA A 197 16.78 -11.06 2.72
CA ALA A 197 16.10 -9.77 2.78
C ALA A 197 16.73 -8.79 1.79
N PHE A 198 15.88 -8.09 1.02
CA PHE A 198 16.27 -7.10 0.02
C PHE A 198 15.75 -5.71 0.43
N GLU A 199 16.66 -4.73 0.52
CA GLU A 199 16.33 -3.34 0.83
C GLU A 199 17.27 -2.40 0.08
N PRO A 200 16.80 -1.69 -0.96
CA PRO A 200 17.67 -0.84 -1.78
C PRO A 200 18.03 0.50 -1.15
N ASP A 201 17.23 1.05 -0.23
CA ASP A 201 17.56 2.27 0.49
C ASP A 201 18.67 2.00 1.50
N LEU A 202 19.82 2.68 1.32
CA LEU A 202 21.01 2.41 2.14
C LEU A 202 20.84 2.79 3.62
N ALA A 203 19.97 3.76 3.93
CA ALA A 203 19.72 4.15 5.32
C ALA A 203 18.86 3.08 6.03
N ASN A 204 17.82 2.60 5.37
CA ASN A 204 16.99 1.50 5.84
C ASN A 204 17.80 0.20 5.93
N PHE A 205 18.58 -0.11 4.90
CA PHE A 205 19.47 -1.26 4.88
C PHE A 205 20.47 -1.27 6.02
N ALA A 206 21.08 -0.13 6.36
CA ALA A 206 22.01 -0.04 7.49
C ALA A 206 21.33 -0.42 8.83
N ILE A 207 20.08 -0.04 9.01
CA ILE A 207 19.28 -0.44 10.18
C ILE A 207 18.97 -1.93 10.13
N LEU A 208 18.51 -2.44 8.98
CA LEU A 208 18.21 -3.86 8.77
C LEU A 208 19.42 -4.75 9.04
N ALA A 209 20.57 -4.41 8.45
CA ALA A 209 21.83 -5.15 8.60
C ALA A 209 22.37 -5.14 10.05
N GLY A 210 22.03 -4.10 10.82
CA GLY A 210 22.36 -4.01 12.25
C GLY A 210 21.43 -4.83 13.17
N ARG A 211 20.34 -5.40 12.63
CA ARG A 211 19.41 -6.22 13.42
C ARG A 211 20.00 -7.59 13.72
N ASN A 212 19.85 -8.02 14.97
CA ASN A 212 20.21 -9.37 15.40
C ASN A 212 18.95 -10.21 15.56
N PHE A 213 18.46 -10.79 14.48
CA PHE A 213 17.32 -11.71 14.52
C PHE A 213 17.77 -13.08 15.02
N PRO A 214 16.95 -13.83 15.77
CA PRO A 214 17.22 -15.19 16.20
C PRO A 214 17.00 -16.17 15.03
N ILE A 215 17.76 -16.02 13.95
CA ILE A 215 17.63 -16.76 12.68
C ILE A 215 18.99 -17.42 12.41
N ALA A 216 18.99 -18.73 12.10
CA ALA A 216 20.22 -19.50 11.92
C ALA A 216 21.03 -19.03 10.70
N SER A 217 20.34 -18.66 9.60
CA SER A 217 20.96 -18.16 8.38
C SER A 217 20.22 -16.90 7.90
N ALA A 218 20.81 -15.72 8.08
CA ALA A 218 20.23 -14.45 7.62
C ALA A 218 21.19 -13.73 6.68
N LEU A 219 20.69 -13.36 5.50
CA LEU A 219 21.40 -12.58 4.50
C LEU A 219 20.55 -11.33 4.18
N SER A 220 21.09 -10.14 4.43
CA SER A 220 20.50 -8.87 4.02
C SER A 220 21.32 -8.27 2.88
N LEU A 221 20.66 -7.80 1.84
CA LEU A 221 21.27 -7.31 0.61
C LEU A 221 20.79 -5.88 0.30
N PRO A 222 21.71 -4.92 0.02
CA PRO A 222 21.38 -3.56 -0.37
C PRO A 222 20.97 -3.49 -1.85
N LEU A 223 19.97 -4.27 -2.24
CA LEU A 223 19.54 -4.46 -3.61
C LEU A 223 18.02 -4.27 -3.71
N GLY A 224 17.56 -3.70 -4.83
CA GLY A 224 16.19 -3.82 -5.28
C GLY A 224 15.93 -5.18 -5.95
N THR A 225 14.67 -5.57 -6.06
CA THR A 225 14.28 -6.76 -6.84
C THR A 225 13.54 -6.34 -8.10
N TRP A 226 13.79 -7.04 -9.21
CA TRP A 226 13.25 -6.73 -10.53
C TRP A 226 13.16 -7.98 -11.40
N SER A 227 12.62 -7.85 -12.62
CA SER A 227 12.52 -8.98 -13.58
C SER A 227 13.84 -9.44 -14.16
N THR A 228 14.86 -8.57 -14.12
CA THR A 228 16.22 -8.84 -14.62
C THR A 228 17.24 -8.12 -13.75
N THR A 229 18.47 -8.63 -13.72
CA THR A 229 19.57 -7.95 -13.05
C THR A 229 19.96 -6.68 -13.84
N THR A 230 19.73 -5.49 -13.25
CA THR A 230 19.87 -4.19 -13.91
C THR A 230 20.08 -3.06 -12.89
N GLN A 231 20.30 -1.85 -13.40
CA GLN A 231 20.34 -0.62 -12.60
C GLN A 231 19.12 0.24 -12.92
N LEU A 232 18.46 0.73 -11.89
CA LEU A 232 17.29 1.58 -12.00
C LEU A 232 17.47 2.86 -11.19
N LYS A 233 16.77 3.91 -11.60
CA LYS A 233 16.69 5.14 -10.81
C LYS A 233 15.67 4.99 -9.69
N PHE A 234 16.01 5.58 -8.55
CA PHE A 234 15.28 5.43 -7.32
C PHE A 234 15.20 6.77 -6.60
N SER A 235 14.05 7.13 -6.12
CA SER A 235 13.85 8.30 -5.26
C SER A 235 14.10 7.91 -3.82
N SER A 236 15.21 8.38 -3.25
CA SER A 236 15.59 8.13 -1.86
C SER A 236 15.06 9.24 -0.94
N GLY A 237 14.98 8.97 0.37
CA GLY A 237 14.90 10.01 1.39
C GLY A 237 13.54 10.40 1.91
N SER A 238 12.47 9.70 1.59
CA SER A 238 11.15 9.91 2.21
C SER A 238 10.66 8.73 3.06
N SER A 239 11.57 8.06 3.75
CA SER A 239 11.33 6.94 4.68
C SER A 239 10.54 5.76 4.09
N MET A 240 9.23 5.75 4.08
CA MET A 240 8.38 4.65 3.57
C MET A 240 7.90 4.86 2.12
N ALA A 241 8.20 6.00 1.48
CA ALA A 241 7.79 6.31 0.11
C ALA A 241 8.98 6.31 -0.89
N SER A 242 10.03 5.57 -0.58
CA SER A 242 11.18 5.40 -1.49
C SER A 242 10.77 4.42 -2.60
N HIS A 243 10.71 4.87 -3.85
CA HIS A 243 10.20 4.07 -4.98
C HIS A 243 11.06 4.25 -6.25
N LEU A 244 10.92 3.32 -7.18
CA LEU A 244 11.50 3.43 -8.51
C LEU A 244 10.86 4.60 -9.27
N SER A 245 11.70 5.48 -9.86
CA SER A 245 11.24 6.67 -10.57
C SER A 245 12.26 7.08 -11.62
N ASP A 246 11.80 7.39 -12.84
CA ASP A 246 12.65 7.94 -13.91
C ASP A 246 13.31 9.28 -13.52
N GLN A 247 12.77 9.98 -12.53
CA GLN A 247 13.27 11.22 -11.94
C GLN A 247 14.06 10.99 -10.65
N GLY A 248 14.32 9.72 -10.30
CA GLY A 248 15.05 9.34 -9.08
C GLY A 248 16.45 9.96 -9.03
N ASP A 249 16.84 10.39 -7.83
CA ASP A 249 18.11 11.04 -7.53
C ASP A 249 19.27 10.06 -7.29
N VAL A 250 18.97 8.79 -7.06
CA VAL A 250 19.94 7.72 -6.81
C VAL A 250 19.77 6.60 -7.83
N THR A 251 20.87 5.95 -8.21
CA THR A 251 20.85 4.71 -8.99
C THR A 251 21.04 3.53 -8.04
N ILE A 252 20.11 2.59 -8.04
CA ILE A 252 20.18 1.35 -7.27
C ILE A 252 20.47 0.16 -8.18
N GLN A 253 21.14 -0.84 -7.63
CA GLN A 253 21.28 -2.14 -8.26
C GLN A 253 20.04 -2.97 -7.95
N CYS A 254 19.39 -3.49 -8.99
CA CYS A 254 18.29 -4.44 -8.90
C CYS A 254 18.74 -5.80 -9.44
N VAL A 255 18.11 -6.86 -8.92
CA VAL A 255 18.40 -8.25 -9.30
C VAL A 255 17.13 -9.03 -9.57
N ALA A 256 17.19 -9.99 -10.49
CA ALA A 256 16.22 -11.06 -10.51
C ALA A 256 16.55 -12.03 -9.36
N VAL A 257 15.55 -12.36 -8.54
CA VAL A 257 15.77 -13.27 -7.39
C VAL A 257 16.24 -14.64 -7.86
N ASP A 258 15.74 -15.11 -9.00
CA ASP A 258 16.16 -16.38 -9.62
C ASP A 258 17.67 -16.44 -9.91
N ASP A 259 18.32 -15.30 -10.19
CA ASP A 259 19.78 -15.25 -10.46
C ASP A 259 20.63 -15.49 -9.20
N LEU A 260 20.05 -15.33 -7.99
CA LEU A 260 20.75 -15.48 -6.72
C LEU A 260 20.50 -16.82 -6.04
N LEU A 261 19.47 -17.54 -6.45
CA LEU A 261 19.08 -18.80 -5.81
C LEU A 261 19.83 -19.99 -6.42
N HIS A 262 20.54 -20.72 -5.56
CA HIS A 262 21.32 -21.89 -5.95
C HIS A 262 20.91 -23.12 -5.13
N GLY A 263 19.61 -23.47 -5.18
CA GLY A 263 19.09 -24.66 -4.52
C GLY A 263 18.66 -24.46 -3.06
N GLN A 264 18.57 -23.20 -2.58
CA GLN A 264 17.98 -22.92 -1.28
C GLN A 264 16.48 -23.25 -1.29
N ALA A 265 16.00 -23.89 -0.23
CA ALA A 265 14.57 -24.11 -0.03
C ALA A 265 13.90 -22.79 0.38
N ILE A 266 12.77 -22.46 -0.25
CA ILE A 266 11.95 -21.28 0.06
C ILE A 266 10.51 -21.72 0.18
N ASN A 267 9.84 -21.37 1.28
CA ASN A 267 8.43 -21.69 1.49
C ASN A 267 7.54 -20.46 1.71
N LEU A 268 8.16 -19.29 1.89
CA LEU A 268 7.45 -18.02 2.07
C LEU A 268 8.19 -16.88 1.37
N VAL A 269 7.44 -16.08 0.62
CA VAL A 269 7.93 -14.85 -0.02
C VAL A 269 7.01 -13.69 0.35
N LYS A 270 7.55 -12.59 0.87
CA LYS A 270 6.84 -11.32 1.05
C LYS A 270 7.35 -10.32 0.04
N LEU A 271 6.44 -9.62 -0.63
CA LEU A 271 6.68 -8.55 -1.58
C LEU A 271 5.98 -7.27 -1.14
N ASP A 272 6.76 -6.24 -0.88
CA ASP A 272 6.29 -4.90 -0.57
C ASP A 272 7.38 -3.92 -1.08
N VAL A 273 7.36 -3.70 -2.39
CA VAL A 273 8.47 -3.12 -3.16
C VAL A 273 8.07 -1.86 -3.91
N GLU A 274 7.10 -1.14 -3.36
CA GLU A 274 6.72 0.22 -3.75
C GLU A 274 6.41 0.36 -5.26
N GLY A 275 5.65 -0.60 -5.79
CA GLY A 275 5.18 -0.62 -7.18
C GLY A 275 5.95 -1.56 -8.11
N ALA A 276 7.02 -2.19 -7.65
CA ALA A 276 7.80 -3.16 -8.43
C ALA A 276 7.32 -4.62 -8.31
N GLU A 277 6.14 -4.87 -7.71
CA GLU A 277 5.65 -6.23 -7.40
C GLU A 277 5.55 -7.12 -8.64
N ILE A 278 4.97 -6.62 -9.72
CA ILE A 278 4.83 -7.35 -10.98
C ILE A 278 6.20 -7.71 -11.57
N GLU A 279 7.14 -6.77 -11.59
CA GLU A 279 8.48 -7.03 -12.12
C GLU A 279 9.27 -7.97 -11.20
N THR A 280 9.11 -7.85 -9.88
CA THR A 280 9.75 -8.75 -8.91
C THR A 280 9.20 -10.18 -9.06
N LEU A 281 7.89 -10.35 -9.21
CA LEU A 281 7.29 -11.67 -9.48
C LEU A 281 7.83 -12.31 -10.77
N LYS A 282 8.06 -11.53 -11.84
CA LYS A 282 8.71 -12.01 -13.05
C LYS A 282 10.15 -12.48 -12.80
N GLY A 283 10.89 -11.76 -11.95
CA GLY A 283 12.29 -12.07 -11.60
C GLY A 283 12.47 -13.23 -10.63
N MET A 284 11.38 -13.80 -10.10
CA MET A 284 11.36 -15.02 -9.29
C MET A 284 10.46 -16.11 -9.86
N LYS A 285 10.16 -16.02 -11.16
CA LYS A 285 9.24 -16.94 -11.82
C LYS A 285 9.71 -18.40 -11.74
N GLN A 286 11.01 -18.66 -11.90
CA GLN A 286 11.55 -20.02 -11.79
C GLN A 286 11.37 -20.57 -10.38
N LEU A 287 11.75 -19.83 -9.35
CA LEU A 287 11.51 -20.17 -7.95
C LEU A 287 10.03 -20.54 -7.70
N ILE A 288 9.11 -19.67 -8.14
CA ILE A 288 7.68 -19.88 -7.93
C ILE A 288 7.18 -21.15 -8.62
N HIS A 289 7.63 -21.42 -9.85
CA HIS A 289 7.25 -22.64 -10.58
C HIS A 289 7.81 -23.92 -9.95
N GLU A 290 9.05 -23.88 -9.48
CA GLU A 290 9.73 -25.06 -8.93
C GLU A 290 9.31 -25.38 -7.49
N GLN A 291 9.23 -24.35 -6.63
CA GLN A 291 9.04 -24.55 -5.20
C GLN A 291 7.62 -24.22 -4.71
N ARG A 292 6.90 -23.33 -5.41
CA ARG A 292 5.54 -22.89 -5.08
C ARG A 292 5.43 -22.38 -3.64
N PRO A 293 6.25 -21.41 -3.22
CA PRO A 293 6.16 -20.84 -1.88
C PRO A 293 4.80 -20.15 -1.66
N ASN A 294 4.37 -19.95 -0.41
CA ASN A 294 3.32 -18.99 -0.13
C ASN A 294 3.80 -17.59 -0.51
N LEU A 295 2.93 -16.78 -1.12
CA LEU A 295 3.24 -15.43 -1.56
C LEU A 295 2.37 -14.43 -0.81
N LEU A 296 2.99 -13.43 -0.20
CA LEU A 296 2.34 -12.30 0.46
C LEU A 296 2.73 -11.05 -0.33
N VAL A 297 1.78 -10.49 -1.08
CA VAL A 297 2.10 -9.43 -2.06
C VAL A 297 1.27 -8.18 -1.77
N SER A 298 1.93 -7.06 -1.54
CA SER A 298 1.27 -5.76 -1.41
C SER A 298 0.59 -5.38 -2.73
N ALA A 299 -0.71 -5.08 -2.67
CA ALA A 299 -1.57 -4.89 -3.85
C ALA A 299 -2.22 -3.49 -3.86
N TYR A 300 -1.45 -2.46 -3.47
CA TYR A 300 -1.97 -1.08 -3.34
C TYR A 300 -1.06 0.00 -3.91
N HIS A 301 0.16 -0.32 -4.34
CA HIS A 301 1.12 0.67 -4.81
C HIS A 301 0.76 1.27 -6.18
N THR A 302 0.01 0.55 -6.99
CA THR A 302 -0.62 1.08 -8.20
C THR A 302 -2.09 0.67 -8.26
N PRO A 303 -2.94 1.39 -8.99
CA PRO A 303 -4.35 1.01 -9.08
C PRO A 303 -4.57 -0.35 -9.74
N GLY A 304 -3.71 -0.75 -10.69
CA GLY A 304 -3.77 -2.03 -11.41
C GLY A 304 -3.42 -3.24 -10.52
N HIS A 305 -2.57 -3.07 -9.50
CA HIS A 305 -2.10 -4.16 -8.64
C HIS A 305 -3.25 -4.92 -7.96
N LEU A 306 -4.40 -4.28 -7.75
CA LEU A 306 -5.56 -4.94 -7.17
C LEU A 306 -6.06 -6.13 -8.00
N HIS A 307 -5.79 -6.17 -9.31
CA HIS A 307 -6.16 -7.29 -10.18
C HIS A 307 -4.97 -7.94 -10.89
N GLU A 308 -4.00 -7.18 -11.36
CA GLU A 308 -2.88 -7.67 -12.18
C GLU A 308 -2.04 -8.73 -11.47
N ILE A 309 -1.81 -8.57 -10.16
CA ILE A 309 -1.01 -9.51 -9.36
C ILE A 309 -1.70 -10.87 -9.27
N ALA A 310 -2.99 -10.88 -8.93
CA ALA A 310 -3.75 -12.13 -8.83
C ALA A 310 -3.89 -12.82 -10.18
N GLU A 311 -4.15 -12.07 -11.24
CA GLU A 311 -4.25 -12.60 -12.61
C GLU A 311 -2.93 -13.21 -13.08
N MET A 312 -1.81 -12.53 -12.85
CA MET A 312 -0.48 -13.05 -13.22
C MET A 312 -0.18 -14.38 -12.52
N ILE A 313 -0.43 -14.48 -11.22
CA ILE A 313 -0.17 -15.71 -10.45
C ILE A 313 -1.13 -16.84 -10.89
N ASP A 314 -2.40 -16.52 -11.15
CA ASP A 314 -3.41 -17.49 -11.64
C ASP A 314 -3.06 -18.03 -13.03
N ASP A 315 -2.59 -17.18 -13.94
CA ASP A 315 -2.17 -17.54 -15.30
C ASP A 315 -1.01 -18.55 -15.30
N TRP A 316 -0.21 -18.64 -14.23
CA TRP A 316 0.81 -19.68 -14.10
C TRP A 316 0.22 -21.06 -13.79
N SER A 317 -1.06 -21.15 -13.44
CA SER A 317 -1.77 -22.41 -13.19
C SER A 317 -1.12 -23.34 -12.17
N LEU A 318 -0.58 -22.74 -11.08
CA LEU A 318 0.16 -23.47 -10.04
C LEU A 318 -0.72 -23.89 -8.84
N GLY A 319 -2.02 -23.61 -8.89
CA GLY A 319 -3.00 -24.05 -7.89
C GLY A 319 -2.96 -23.23 -6.59
N TYR A 320 -2.62 -21.96 -6.66
CA TYR A 320 -2.71 -21.06 -5.52
C TYR A 320 -4.16 -20.77 -5.11
N ARG A 321 -4.37 -20.65 -3.79
CA ARG A 321 -5.62 -20.14 -3.20
C ARG A 321 -5.42 -18.69 -2.79
N PHE A 322 -6.28 -17.79 -3.27
CA PHE A 322 -6.14 -16.36 -3.06
C PHE A 322 -7.00 -15.87 -1.91
N HIS A 323 -6.38 -15.10 -1.02
CA HIS A 323 -7.07 -14.36 0.03
C HIS A 323 -6.62 -12.90 0.02
N LEU A 324 -7.50 -11.99 0.45
CA LEU A 324 -7.21 -10.57 0.50
C LEU A 324 -7.49 -10.05 1.91
N ARG A 325 -6.55 -9.25 2.46
CA ARG A 325 -6.73 -8.55 3.73
C ARG A 325 -6.27 -7.10 3.61
N VAL A 326 -6.79 -6.25 4.47
CA VAL A 326 -6.46 -4.82 4.53
C VAL A 326 -5.93 -4.54 5.93
N HIS A 327 -4.73 -3.98 6.02
CA HIS A 327 -3.99 -3.82 7.27
C HIS A 327 -3.69 -2.37 7.62
N GLU A 328 -4.00 -1.43 6.74
CA GLU A 328 -3.78 -0.01 6.97
C GLU A 328 -5.01 0.83 6.59
N GLN A 329 -5.07 2.05 7.10
CA GLN A 329 -6.17 2.97 6.86
C GLN A 329 -6.24 3.41 5.38
N ASN A 330 -7.38 3.95 4.98
CA ASN A 330 -7.58 4.61 3.71
C ASN A 330 -7.21 3.76 2.48
N SER A 331 -7.58 2.46 2.48
CA SER A 331 -7.33 1.53 1.36
C SER A 331 -5.84 1.26 1.07
N PHE A 332 -4.95 1.59 2.01
CA PHE A 332 -3.55 1.15 2.03
C PHE A 332 -3.41 -0.22 2.71
N GLY A 333 -2.20 -0.77 2.72
CA GLY A 333 -1.89 -2.04 3.36
C GLY A 333 -2.74 -3.22 2.86
N VAL A 334 -3.14 -3.19 1.58
CA VAL A 334 -3.85 -4.30 0.94
C VAL A 334 -2.84 -5.38 0.59
N VAL A 335 -2.96 -6.55 1.21
CA VAL A 335 -2.10 -7.71 0.97
C VAL A 335 -2.90 -8.84 0.31
N LEU A 336 -2.39 -9.32 -0.82
CA LEU A 336 -2.84 -10.55 -1.46
C LEU A 336 -2.02 -11.72 -0.92
N TYR A 337 -2.70 -12.69 -0.34
CA TYR A 337 -2.14 -13.95 0.15
C TYR A 337 -2.43 -15.04 -0.89
N ALA A 338 -1.42 -15.45 -1.65
CA ALA A 338 -1.52 -16.60 -2.55
C ALA A 338 -0.90 -17.81 -1.86
N LEU A 339 -1.74 -18.72 -1.40
CA LEU A 339 -1.38 -19.81 -0.48
C LEU A 339 -1.39 -21.17 -1.15
N GLN A 340 -0.46 -22.03 -0.72
CA GLN A 340 -0.33 -23.42 -1.14
C GLN A 340 -0.70 -24.34 0.05
N ASP A 341 -1.75 -25.13 -0.07
CA ASP A 341 -2.27 -25.97 1.03
C ASP A 341 -1.18 -26.86 1.68
N LYS A 342 -0.23 -27.37 0.89
CA LYS A 342 0.89 -28.18 1.39
C LYS A 342 1.89 -27.44 2.29
N LEU A 343 1.86 -26.11 2.28
CA LEU A 343 2.75 -25.23 3.06
C LEU A 343 2.00 -24.53 4.20
N LEU A 344 0.83 -25.01 4.57
CA LEU A 344 0.07 -24.56 5.71
C LEU A 344 0.20 -25.55 6.88
N ALA A 345 0.10 -25.03 8.09
CA ALA A 345 0.07 -25.91 9.27
C ALA A 345 -1.21 -26.76 9.27
N ALA A 346 -1.09 -27.99 9.75
CA ALA A 346 -2.19 -28.95 9.83
C ALA A 346 -3.24 -28.54 10.87
#